data_f100bdae30bd838059a0b4d9fe4a1d62
#
_entry.id   f100bdae30bd838059a0b4d9fe4a1d62
#
_cell.length_a   1.000
_cell.length_b   1.000
_cell.length_c   1.000
_cell.angle_alpha   90.00
_cell.angle_beta   90.00
_cell.angle_gamma   90.00
#
_symmetry.space_group_name_H-M   'P 1'
#
loop_
_entity.id
_entity.type
_entity.pdbx_description
1 polymer ?
#
loop_
_entity_poly.entity_id
_entity_poly.type
_entity_poly.pdbx_seq_one_letter_code
_entity_poly.pdbx_strand_id
1 'polypeptide(L)'
;MNPRLRSAAFIALFAFAGAVMAAKPDKTVVPPVPAGQAQIVFLRHSVVSAKANTLIYETTSGQPKVLGIIPNNRKLVVSVPPGDHVFMIGNLPTCDFLQASVLADKRYYAVVVSRWPDGFTLRPVRGRESAQQGEYSYGHAEYPDLLKYTTLAGRAPDSYVQSELKNAETHYPGKWQQWQSKTPEQKAMLTLKAEDSEG
;
A
#
# COMPACT_ATOMS: atom_id res chain seq x y z
N MET A 1 -23.54 -46.03 69.35
CA MET A 1 -22.40 -45.36 68.63
C MET A 1 -22.81 -45.15 67.17
N ASN A 2 -23.11 -43.89 66.79
CA ASN A 2 -23.55 -43.55 65.43
C ASN A 2 -22.40 -42.92 64.63
N PRO A 3 -22.07 -43.38 63.44
CA PRO A 3 -21.18 -42.66 62.55
C PRO A 3 -21.97 -41.70 61.69
N ARG A 4 -21.58 -40.44 61.74
CA ARG A 4 -22.15 -39.32 60.97
C ARG A 4 -21.67 -39.43 59.49
N LEU A 5 -22.62 -39.54 58.55
CA LEU A 5 -22.40 -39.32 57.13
C LEU A 5 -22.09 -37.83 56.90
N ARG A 6 -20.96 -37.54 56.28
CA ARG A 6 -20.62 -36.24 55.75
C ARG A 6 -20.89 -36.25 54.21
N SER A 7 -21.95 -35.58 53.79
CA SER A 7 -22.23 -35.33 52.39
C SER A 7 -21.29 -34.24 51.85
N ALA A 8 -20.45 -34.58 50.90
CA ALA A 8 -19.64 -33.63 50.16
C ALA A 8 -20.44 -33.21 48.92
N ALA A 9 -20.84 -31.95 48.86
CA ALA A 9 -21.48 -31.36 47.69
C ALA A 9 -20.39 -31.00 46.70
N PHE A 10 -20.34 -31.66 45.54
CA PHE A 10 -19.53 -31.27 44.39
C PHE A 10 -20.25 -30.16 43.62
N ILE A 11 -19.71 -28.93 43.65
CA ILE A 11 -20.14 -27.85 42.80
C ILE A 11 -19.37 -27.99 41.46
N ALA A 12 -20.05 -28.42 40.40
CA ALA A 12 -19.52 -28.44 39.05
C ALA A 12 -19.56 -27.03 38.46
N LEU A 13 -18.39 -26.39 38.34
CA LEU A 13 -18.24 -25.11 37.69
C LEU A 13 -18.20 -25.32 36.17
N PHE A 14 -19.32 -25.07 35.50
CA PHE A 14 -19.37 -25.04 34.03
C PHE A 14 -18.73 -23.75 33.52
N ALA A 15 -17.48 -23.83 33.04
CA ALA A 15 -16.84 -22.75 32.29
C ALA A 15 -17.46 -22.70 30.86
N PHE A 16 -18.33 -21.76 30.63
CA PHE A 16 -18.78 -21.39 29.26
C PHE A 16 -17.60 -20.73 28.52
N ALA A 17 -16.84 -21.50 27.76
CA ALA A 17 -15.90 -20.96 26.77
C ALA A 17 -16.73 -20.44 25.59
N GLY A 18 -17.09 -19.17 25.64
CA GLY A 18 -17.70 -18.46 24.50
C GLY A 18 -16.68 -18.39 23.37
N ALA A 19 -16.90 -19.15 22.29
CA ALA A 19 -16.14 -19.01 21.06
C ALA A 19 -16.44 -17.61 20.48
N VAL A 20 -15.49 -16.67 20.64
CA VAL A 20 -15.52 -15.40 19.94
C VAL A 20 -15.31 -15.71 18.47
N MET A 21 -16.38 -15.72 17.70
CA MET A 21 -16.32 -15.79 16.24
C MET A 21 -15.62 -14.53 15.76
N ALA A 22 -14.36 -14.65 15.36
CA ALA A 22 -13.63 -13.55 14.74
C ALA A 22 -14.37 -13.13 13.46
N ALA A 23 -14.92 -11.92 13.45
CA ALA A 23 -15.55 -11.35 12.27
C ALA A 23 -14.51 -11.33 11.12
N LYS A 24 -14.96 -11.64 9.89
CA LYS A 24 -14.09 -11.51 8.72
C LYS A 24 -13.56 -10.07 8.65
N PRO A 25 -12.25 -9.88 8.49
CA PRO A 25 -11.67 -8.53 8.41
C PRO A 25 -12.30 -7.77 7.24
N ASP A 26 -12.71 -6.54 7.51
CA ASP A 26 -13.23 -5.65 6.48
C ASP A 26 -12.08 -5.27 5.52
N LYS A 27 -12.20 -5.71 4.27
CA LYS A 27 -11.19 -5.47 3.25
C LYS A 27 -11.13 -4.01 2.77
N THR A 28 -12.06 -3.17 3.18
CA THR A 28 -12.03 -1.73 2.86
C THR A 28 -11.19 -0.93 3.85
N VAL A 29 -11.02 -1.43 5.06
CA VAL A 29 -10.30 -0.75 6.14
C VAL A 29 -8.79 -0.94 5.98
N VAL A 30 -8.05 0.17 5.99
CA VAL A 30 -6.58 0.16 6.03
C VAL A 30 -6.14 -0.21 7.45
N PRO A 31 -5.24 -1.20 7.61
CA PRO A 31 -4.72 -1.56 8.93
C PRO A 31 -4.06 -0.38 9.65
N PRO A 32 -4.00 -0.36 10.97
CA PRO A 32 -3.26 0.67 11.70
C PRO A 32 -1.78 0.70 11.30
N VAL A 33 -1.15 1.87 11.42
CA VAL A 33 0.28 2.03 11.18
C VAL A 33 1.03 1.24 12.25
N PRO A 34 1.97 0.34 11.88
CA PRO A 34 2.79 -0.34 12.87
C PRO A 34 3.70 0.66 13.61
N ALA A 35 3.86 0.49 14.92
CA ALA A 35 4.68 1.36 15.74
C ALA A 35 6.12 1.48 15.20
N GLY A 36 6.62 2.70 15.10
CA GLY A 36 7.98 3.02 14.63
C GLY A 36 8.18 2.86 13.12
N GLN A 37 7.13 2.54 12.35
CA GLN A 37 7.19 2.44 10.90
C GLN A 37 6.37 3.54 10.22
N ALA A 38 6.65 3.80 8.96
CA ALA A 38 5.77 4.52 8.08
C ALA A 38 4.88 3.53 7.31
N GLN A 39 3.70 3.96 6.91
CA GLN A 39 2.80 3.17 6.08
C GLN A 39 2.46 3.94 4.80
N ILE A 40 2.65 3.30 3.65
CA ILE A 40 2.29 3.87 2.35
C ILE A 40 1.16 3.03 1.76
N VAL A 41 0.09 3.69 1.36
CA VAL A 41 -1.09 3.08 0.74
C VAL A 41 -1.14 3.50 -0.72
N PHE A 42 -0.89 2.55 -1.60
CA PHE A 42 -1.08 2.75 -3.04
C PHE A 42 -2.53 2.48 -3.39
N LEU A 43 -3.21 3.45 -4.00
CA LEU A 43 -4.61 3.37 -4.39
C LEU A 43 -4.73 3.25 -5.90
N ARG A 44 -5.53 2.31 -6.38
CA ARG A 44 -5.84 2.19 -7.80
C ARG A 44 -7.34 2.04 -8.02
N HIS A 45 -7.91 3.02 -8.71
CA HIS A 45 -9.27 3.01 -9.21
C HIS A 45 -9.27 3.70 -10.58
N SER A 46 -9.54 2.96 -11.66
CA SER A 46 -9.45 3.49 -13.01
C SER A 46 -10.46 2.81 -13.93
N VAL A 47 -11.07 3.58 -14.80
CA VAL A 47 -11.91 3.07 -15.88
C VAL A 47 -11.04 2.55 -17.03
N VAL A 48 -9.94 3.25 -17.30
CA VAL A 48 -8.98 2.89 -18.35
C VAL A 48 -8.01 1.83 -17.81
N SER A 49 -7.67 0.84 -18.63
CA SER A 49 -6.76 -0.26 -18.26
C SER A 49 -7.24 -1.10 -17.06
N ALA A 50 -8.56 -1.20 -16.86
CA ALA A 50 -9.16 -1.89 -15.71
C ALA A 50 -8.76 -3.37 -15.61
N LYS A 51 -8.47 -4.03 -16.74
CA LYS A 51 -8.08 -5.45 -16.79
C LYS A 51 -6.57 -5.68 -16.62
N ALA A 52 -5.75 -4.64 -16.76
CA ALA A 52 -4.31 -4.78 -16.59
C ALA A 52 -3.95 -4.89 -15.10
N ASN A 53 -3.07 -5.82 -14.76
CA ASN A 53 -2.45 -5.88 -13.44
C ASN A 53 -1.11 -5.16 -13.49
N THR A 54 -0.65 -4.64 -12.35
CA THR A 54 0.69 -4.06 -12.23
C THR A 54 1.26 -4.38 -10.85
N LEU A 55 2.59 -4.37 -10.75
CA LEU A 55 3.31 -4.55 -9.51
C LEU A 55 3.87 -3.22 -9.01
N ILE A 56 3.96 -3.13 -7.71
CA ILE A 56 4.74 -2.10 -7.02
C ILE A 56 6.02 -2.75 -6.51
N TYR A 57 7.13 -2.07 -6.74
CA TYR A 57 8.46 -2.47 -6.29
C TYR A 57 9.04 -1.41 -5.37
N GLU A 58 9.88 -1.82 -4.44
CA GLU A 58 10.84 -0.96 -3.77
C GLU A 58 12.18 -1.08 -4.49
N THR A 59 12.81 0.06 -4.76
CA THR A 59 14.08 0.12 -5.50
C THR A 59 15.15 0.95 -4.77
N THR A 60 14.93 1.26 -3.49
CA THR A 60 15.84 2.07 -2.65
C THR A 60 17.26 1.51 -2.62
N SER A 61 17.42 0.19 -2.64
CA SER A 61 18.72 -0.48 -2.67
C SER A 61 19.40 -0.51 -4.05
N GLY A 62 18.77 0.07 -5.08
CA GLY A 62 19.26 0.00 -6.46
C GLY A 62 18.85 -1.28 -7.20
N GLN A 63 18.01 -2.12 -6.60
CA GLN A 63 17.45 -3.32 -7.21
C GLN A 63 15.94 -3.42 -6.94
N PRO A 64 15.13 -3.88 -7.92
CA PRO A 64 13.71 -4.05 -7.72
C PRO A 64 13.40 -5.19 -6.73
N LYS A 65 12.62 -4.87 -5.68
CA LYS A 65 12.04 -5.82 -4.75
C LYS A 65 10.53 -5.72 -4.83
N VAL A 66 9.85 -6.79 -5.16
CA VAL A 66 8.38 -6.80 -5.27
C VAL A 66 7.74 -6.57 -3.90
N LEU A 67 6.87 -5.57 -3.81
CA LEU A 67 6.04 -5.29 -2.64
C LEU A 67 4.65 -5.91 -2.77
N GLY A 68 4.09 -5.94 -3.97
CA GLY A 68 2.81 -6.57 -4.22
C GLY A 68 2.19 -6.21 -5.56
N ILE A 69 1.08 -6.88 -5.86
CA ILE A 69 0.25 -6.62 -7.02
C ILE A 69 -0.83 -5.60 -6.68
N ILE A 70 -1.12 -4.70 -7.61
CA ILE A 70 -2.24 -3.77 -7.47
C ILE A 70 -3.18 -3.85 -8.68
N PRO A 71 -4.15 -4.78 -8.67
CA PRO A 71 -5.23 -4.81 -9.64
C PRO A 71 -6.10 -3.57 -9.55
N ASN A 72 -6.98 -3.36 -10.53
CA ASN A 72 -7.96 -2.27 -10.44
C ASN A 72 -8.90 -2.43 -9.24
N ASN A 73 -9.36 -1.30 -8.69
CA ASN A 73 -10.20 -1.23 -7.48
C ASN A 73 -9.54 -1.87 -6.25
N ARG A 74 -8.21 -1.74 -6.14
CA ARG A 74 -7.44 -2.25 -5.01
C ARG A 74 -6.57 -1.18 -4.38
N LYS A 75 -6.29 -1.39 -3.10
CA LYS A 75 -5.26 -0.68 -2.34
C LYS A 75 -4.20 -1.66 -1.88
N LEU A 76 -2.94 -1.32 -2.09
CA LEU A 76 -1.79 -2.06 -1.57
C LEU A 76 -1.21 -1.27 -0.40
N VAL A 77 -1.16 -1.89 0.76
CA VAL A 77 -0.62 -1.29 1.99
C VAL A 77 0.77 -1.84 2.24
N VAL A 78 1.73 -0.94 2.36
CA VAL A 78 3.14 -1.28 2.58
C VAL A 78 3.65 -0.55 3.81
N SER A 79 4.29 -1.27 4.73
CA SER A 79 4.99 -0.68 5.87
C SER A 79 6.48 -0.67 5.59
N VAL A 80 7.12 0.48 5.84
CA VAL A 80 8.56 0.70 5.62
C VAL A 80 9.18 1.40 6.83
N PRO A 81 10.49 1.29 7.08
CA PRO A 81 11.17 2.13 8.04
C PRO A 81 10.98 3.62 7.72
N PRO A 82 11.08 4.54 8.68
CA PRO A 82 11.15 5.97 8.37
C PRO A 82 12.42 6.30 7.59
N GLY A 83 12.37 7.32 6.72
CA GLY A 83 13.47 7.74 5.87
C GLY A 83 13.11 7.85 4.40
N ASP A 84 14.12 7.79 3.54
CA ASP A 84 13.98 7.96 2.10
C ASP A 84 13.80 6.62 1.40
N HIS A 85 12.81 6.54 0.53
CA HIS A 85 12.47 5.37 -0.27
C HIS A 85 12.27 5.75 -1.73
N VAL A 86 12.48 4.77 -2.60
CA VAL A 86 12.14 4.85 -4.03
C VAL A 86 11.25 3.68 -4.39
N PHE A 87 10.06 3.98 -4.89
CA PHE A 87 9.12 3.00 -5.39
C PHE A 87 9.06 3.06 -6.90
N MET A 88 8.85 1.91 -7.53
CA MET A 88 8.65 1.79 -8.96
C MET A 88 7.33 1.09 -9.23
N ILE A 89 6.63 1.54 -10.25
CA ILE A 89 5.45 0.86 -10.80
C ILE A 89 5.69 0.54 -12.25
N GLY A 90 5.23 -0.59 -12.71
CA GLY A 90 5.17 -0.83 -14.14
C GLY A 90 4.95 -2.28 -14.51
N ASN A 91 4.35 -2.39 -15.69
CA ASN A 91 4.45 -3.54 -16.57
C ASN A 91 5.28 -3.05 -17.75
N LEU A 92 6.52 -3.51 -17.83
CA LEU A 92 7.45 -3.08 -18.87
C LEU A 92 6.82 -3.18 -20.28
N PRO A 93 7.15 -2.27 -21.20
CA PRO A 93 8.32 -1.37 -21.22
C PRO A 93 8.13 -0.04 -20.49
N THR A 94 6.98 0.22 -19.87
CA THR A 94 6.68 1.50 -19.25
C THR A 94 6.70 1.36 -17.72
N CYS A 95 7.64 2.01 -17.06
CA CYS A 95 7.64 2.14 -15.62
C CYS A 95 7.86 3.59 -15.19
N ASP A 96 7.32 3.94 -14.04
CA ASP A 96 7.50 5.25 -13.41
C ASP A 96 7.95 5.06 -11.97
N PHE A 97 8.51 6.12 -11.38
CA PHE A 97 9.05 6.09 -10.04
C PHE A 97 8.39 7.14 -9.16
N LEU A 98 8.34 6.85 -7.88
CA LEU A 98 7.92 7.74 -6.80
C LEU A 98 9.03 7.76 -5.76
N GLN A 99 9.60 8.91 -5.47
CA GLN A 99 10.42 9.11 -4.26
C GLN A 99 9.50 9.36 -3.07
N ALA A 100 9.93 8.98 -1.88
CA ALA A 100 9.19 9.23 -0.66
C ALA A 100 10.15 9.48 0.50
N SER A 101 9.94 10.58 1.24
CA SER A 101 10.58 10.87 2.51
C SER A 101 9.52 10.76 3.59
N VAL A 102 9.57 9.69 4.41
CA VAL A 102 8.50 9.32 5.32
C VAL A 102 8.94 9.30 6.78
N LEU A 103 8.05 9.72 7.67
CA LEU A 103 8.26 9.74 9.12
C LEU A 103 7.65 8.52 9.80
N ALA A 104 8.22 8.13 10.95
CA ALA A 104 7.65 7.07 11.79
C ALA A 104 6.22 7.39 12.24
N ASP A 105 5.42 6.34 12.41
CA ASP A 105 4.04 6.41 12.92
C ASP A 105 3.09 7.25 12.05
N LYS A 106 3.46 7.47 10.77
CA LYS A 106 2.69 8.24 9.79
C LYS A 106 2.23 7.38 8.63
N ARG A 107 1.05 7.76 8.08
CA ARG A 107 0.47 7.17 6.90
C ARG A 107 0.50 8.15 5.74
N TYR A 108 0.79 7.61 4.57
CA TYR A 108 0.90 8.34 3.32
C TYR A 108 0.12 7.62 2.23
N TYR A 109 -0.28 8.36 1.19
CA TYR A 109 -1.01 7.79 0.07
C TYR A 109 -0.38 8.17 -1.26
N ALA A 110 -0.46 7.24 -2.21
CA ALA A 110 -0.11 7.49 -3.60
C ALA A 110 -1.17 6.87 -4.52
N VAL A 111 -1.52 7.56 -5.59
CA VAL A 111 -2.50 7.09 -6.58
C VAL A 111 -1.76 6.47 -7.76
N VAL A 112 -2.21 5.30 -8.16
CA VAL A 112 -1.81 4.65 -9.41
C VAL A 112 -2.71 5.14 -10.53
N VAL A 113 -2.14 5.90 -11.43
CA VAL A 113 -2.84 6.50 -12.57
C VAL A 113 -2.49 5.77 -13.85
N SER A 114 -3.50 5.36 -14.61
CA SER A 114 -3.30 4.81 -15.95
C SER A 114 -3.00 5.91 -16.96
N ARG A 115 -1.95 5.71 -17.77
CA ARG A 115 -1.59 6.56 -18.90
C ARG A 115 -1.62 5.74 -20.18
N TRP A 116 -2.80 5.51 -20.72
CA TRP A 116 -2.91 4.78 -21.98
C TRP A 116 -2.34 5.60 -23.16
N PRO A 117 -1.48 5.02 -24.03
CA PRO A 117 -0.94 3.65 -24.02
C PRO A 117 0.30 3.46 -23.12
N ASP A 118 0.76 4.49 -22.42
CA ASP A 118 2.09 4.57 -21.78
C ASP A 118 2.19 3.83 -20.43
N GLY A 119 1.20 3.00 -20.06
CA GLY A 119 1.24 2.20 -18.82
C GLY A 119 0.71 2.91 -17.59
N PHE A 120 1.45 2.86 -16.48
CA PHE A 120 1.04 3.40 -15.19
C PHE A 120 2.07 4.38 -14.64
N THR A 121 1.57 5.33 -13.86
CA THR A 121 2.41 6.28 -13.12
C THR A 121 1.95 6.34 -11.66
N LEU A 122 2.86 6.71 -10.76
CA LEU A 122 2.57 6.98 -9.36
C LEU A 122 2.43 8.49 -9.15
N ARG A 123 1.40 8.90 -8.40
CA ARG A 123 1.20 10.28 -7.99
C ARG A 123 1.04 10.36 -6.48
N PRO A 124 1.82 11.18 -5.78
CA PRO A 124 1.64 11.40 -4.35
C PRO A 124 0.29 12.05 -4.08
N VAL A 125 -0.34 11.71 -2.96
CA VAL A 125 -1.46 12.48 -2.40
C VAL A 125 -0.87 13.53 -1.47
N ARG A 126 -1.13 14.80 -1.78
CA ARG A 126 -0.60 15.94 -1.03
C ARG A 126 -1.44 16.28 0.20
N GLY A 127 -0.82 16.91 1.17
CA GLY A 127 -1.53 17.62 2.22
C GLY A 127 -2.52 18.63 1.63
N ARG A 128 -3.56 19.02 2.39
CA ARG A 128 -4.59 19.94 1.90
C ARG A 128 -4.03 21.31 1.51
N GLU A 129 -3.02 21.77 2.25
CA GLU A 129 -2.43 23.09 2.11
C GLU A 129 -1.24 23.12 1.12
N SER A 130 -0.63 21.95 0.85
CA SER A 130 0.55 21.83 0.00
C SER A 130 0.23 21.49 -1.47
N ALA A 131 -1.01 21.09 -1.76
CA ALA A 131 -1.42 20.67 -3.10
C ALA A 131 -1.51 21.85 -4.08
N GLN A 132 -0.89 21.67 -5.24
CA GLN A 132 -1.05 22.57 -6.37
C GLN A 132 -2.20 22.13 -7.27
N GLN A 133 -2.62 23.02 -8.18
CA GLN A 133 -3.69 22.70 -9.14
C GLN A 133 -3.32 21.45 -9.97
N GLY A 134 -4.23 20.47 -10.00
CA GLY A 134 -4.03 19.22 -10.74
C GLY A 134 -3.28 18.12 -9.98
N GLU A 135 -2.85 18.36 -8.73
CA GLU A 135 -2.31 17.32 -7.86
C GLU A 135 -3.42 16.63 -7.07
N TYR A 136 -3.21 15.33 -6.76
CA TYR A 136 -4.06 14.63 -5.80
C TYR A 136 -3.80 15.16 -4.39
N SER A 137 -4.86 15.39 -3.62
CA SER A 137 -4.74 15.85 -2.23
C SER A 137 -5.85 15.26 -1.37
N TYR A 138 -5.67 15.31 -0.05
CA TYR A 138 -6.74 14.93 0.90
C TYR A 138 -7.98 15.84 0.81
N GLY A 139 -7.84 17.03 0.21
CA GLY A 139 -8.94 17.94 -0.06
C GLY A 139 -9.63 17.73 -1.42
N HIS A 140 -9.08 16.87 -2.28
CA HIS A 140 -9.65 16.63 -3.60
C HIS A 140 -10.96 15.84 -3.52
N ALA A 141 -11.95 16.22 -4.32
CA ALA A 141 -13.29 15.63 -4.28
C ALA A 141 -13.31 14.11 -4.56
N GLU A 142 -12.37 13.61 -5.36
CA GLU A 142 -12.27 12.18 -5.69
C GLU A 142 -11.56 11.34 -4.61
N TYR A 143 -10.86 11.95 -3.65
CA TYR A 143 -10.07 11.21 -2.67
C TYR A 143 -10.93 10.28 -1.78
N PRO A 144 -12.08 10.72 -1.24
CA PRO A 144 -12.97 9.84 -0.49
C PRO A 144 -13.45 8.64 -1.30
N ASP A 145 -13.71 8.83 -2.58
CA ASP A 145 -14.14 7.77 -3.49
C ASP A 145 -13.02 6.76 -3.77
N LEU A 146 -11.77 7.20 -3.91
CA LEU A 146 -10.62 6.30 -4.02
C LEU A 146 -10.50 5.38 -2.80
N LEU A 147 -10.73 5.90 -1.60
CA LEU A 147 -10.73 5.08 -0.37
C LEU A 147 -11.91 4.12 -0.33
N LYS A 148 -13.10 4.59 -0.65
CA LYS A 148 -14.35 3.83 -0.58
C LYS A 148 -14.41 2.68 -1.59
N TYR A 149 -14.01 2.93 -2.85
CA TYR A 149 -14.14 1.96 -3.94
C TYR A 149 -12.96 1.02 -4.08
N THR A 150 -11.93 1.14 -3.23
CA THR A 150 -10.80 0.23 -3.23
C THR A 150 -10.84 -0.72 -2.03
N THR A 151 -10.50 -1.98 -2.26
CA THR A 151 -10.35 -2.99 -1.20
C THR A 151 -8.89 -3.45 -1.13
N LEU A 152 -8.46 -4.03 -0.01
CA LEU A 152 -7.09 -4.53 0.14
C LEU A 152 -6.74 -5.51 -0.98
N ALA A 153 -5.57 -5.33 -1.56
CA ALA A 153 -5.01 -6.22 -2.56
C ALA A 153 -4.69 -7.58 -1.94
N GLY A 154 -4.91 -8.64 -2.71
CA GLY A 154 -4.49 -9.99 -2.35
C GLY A 154 -3.04 -10.26 -2.75
N ARG A 155 -2.56 -11.46 -2.44
CA ARG A 155 -1.26 -11.95 -2.89
C ARG A 155 -1.32 -12.30 -4.38
N ALA A 156 -0.28 -11.94 -5.13
CA ALA A 156 -0.10 -12.39 -6.51
C ALA A 156 0.38 -13.85 -6.54
N PRO A 157 0.08 -14.61 -7.61
CA PRO A 157 0.69 -15.92 -7.84
C PRO A 157 2.22 -15.80 -7.94
N ASP A 158 2.95 -16.72 -7.30
CA ASP A 158 4.41 -16.66 -7.23
C ASP A 158 5.06 -16.72 -8.62
N SER A 159 4.51 -17.52 -9.56
CA SER A 159 5.00 -17.57 -10.95
C SER A 159 4.88 -16.24 -11.68
N TYR A 160 3.79 -15.49 -11.45
CA TYR A 160 3.61 -14.16 -12.01
C TYR A 160 4.63 -13.18 -11.41
N VAL A 161 4.81 -13.22 -10.09
CA VAL A 161 5.79 -12.37 -9.39
C VAL A 161 7.20 -12.60 -9.91
N GLN A 162 7.62 -13.87 -10.08
CA GLN A 162 8.96 -14.21 -10.57
C GLN A 162 9.19 -13.75 -12.03
N SER A 163 8.19 -13.93 -12.89
CA SER A 163 8.26 -13.48 -14.28
C SER A 163 8.43 -11.95 -14.36
N GLU A 164 7.60 -11.21 -13.63
CA GLU A 164 7.63 -9.75 -13.64
C GLU A 164 8.89 -9.19 -12.96
N LEU A 165 9.39 -9.85 -11.91
CA LEU A 165 10.65 -9.45 -11.26
C LEU A 165 11.83 -9.56 -12.23
N LYS A 166 11.95 -10.66 -12.95
CA LYS A 166 13.00 -10.84 -13.97
C LYS A 166 12.94 -9.74 -15.04
N ASN A 167 11.74 -9.40 -15.50
CA ASN A 167 11.54 -8.30 -16.42
C ASN A 167 11.97 -6.96 -15.80
N ALA A 168 11.57 -6.70 -14.56
CA ALA A 168 11.93 -5.48 -13.85
C ALA A 168 13.44 -5.34 -13.69
N GLU A 169 14.15 -6.37 -13.27
CA GLU A 169 15.61 -6.40 -13.14
C GLU A 169 16.32 -6.06 -14.45
N THR A 170 15.82 -6.61 -15.56
CA THR A 170 16.41 -6.39 -16.89
C THR A 170 16.30 -4.92 -17.33
N HIS A 171 15.16 -4.28 -17.06
CA HIS A 171 14.87 -2.95 -17.60
C HIS A 171 15.11 -1.80 -16.61
N TYR A 172 15.19 -2.11 -15.32
CA TYR A 172 15.38 -1.13 -14.26
C TYR A 172 16.55 -0.16 -14.52
N PRO A 173 17.77 -0.59 -14.89
CA PRO A 173 18.90 0.32 -15.06
C PRO A 173 18.62 1.43 -16.06
N GLY A 174 18.08 1.07 -17.24
CA GLY A 174 17.75 2.06 -18.28
C GLY A 174 16.61 2.99 -17.88
N LYS A 175 15.60 2.47 -17.16
CA LYS A 175 14.48 3.28 -16.67
C LYS A 175 14.89 4.19 -15.52
N TRP A 176 15.75 3.73 -14.65
CA TRP A 176 16.32 4.55 -13.59
C TRP A 176 17.14 5.72 -14.14
N GLN A 177 17.97 5.46 -15.17
CA GLN A 177 18.72 6.52 -15.86
C GLN A 177 17.78 7.57 -16.49
N GLN A 178 16.70 7.14 -17.16
CA GLN A 178 15.68 8.05 -17.68
C GLN A 178 15.01 8.88 -16.57
N TRP A 179 14.74 8.24 -15.42
CA TRP A 179 14.17 8.96 -14.28
C TRP A 179 15.17 9.96 -13.67
N GLN A 180 16.44 9.59 -13.58
CA GLN A 180 17.50 10.49 -13.09
C GLN A 180 17.67 11.75 -13.96
N SER A 181 17.40 11.66 -15.26
CA SER A 181 17.49 12.80 -16.19
C SER A 181 16.32 13.80 -16.08
N LYS A 182 15.29 13.50 -15.28
CA LYS A 182 14.21 14.45 -15.00
C LYS A 182 14.73 15.68 -14.27
N THR A 183 14.11 16.85 -14.54
CA THR A 183 14.42 18.08 -13.82
C THR A 183 14.03 18.00 -12.34
N PRO A 184 14.61 18.84 -11.46
CA PRO A 184 14.20 18.90 -10.05
C PRO A 184 12.69 19.10 -9.87
N GLU A 185 12.05 19.95 -10.70
CA GLU A 185 10.62 20.22 -10.65
C GLU A 185 9.81 18.99 -11.02
N GLN A 186 10.22 18.27 -12.07
CA GLN A 186 9.57 16.99 -12.45
C GLN A 186 9.69 15.93 -11.36
N LYS A 187 10.85 15.85 -10.67
CA LYS A 187 11.05 14.95 -9.55
C LYS A 187 10.20 15.36 -8.34
N ALA A 188 10.12 16.66 -8.04
CA ALA A 188 9.31 17.17 -6.93
C ALA A 188 7.82 16.79 -7.08
N MET A 189 7.28 16.78 -8.30
CA MET A 189 5.92 16.30 -8.57
C MET A 189 5.73 14.80 -8.31
N LEU A 190 6.81 14.03 -8.32
CA LEU A 190 6.86 12.58 -8.11
C LEU A 190 7.48 12.22 -6.76
N THR A 191 7.57 13.17 -5.85
CA THR A 191 8.11 12.96 -4.50
C THR A 191 7.01 13.13 -3.47
N LEU A 192 6.78 12.10 -2.68
CA LEU A 192 5.93 12.12 -1.50
C LEU A 192 6.77 12.64 -0.34
N LYS A 193 6.35 13.74 0.27
CA LYS A 193 7.11 14.47 1.28
C LYS A 193 6.63 14.13 2.68
N ALA A 194 7.44 14.44 3.69
CA ALA A 194 7.11 14.20 5.10
C ALA A 194 5.80 14.90 5.54
N GLU A 195 5.54 16.11 5.02
CA GLU A 195 4.32 16.88 5.26
C GLU A 195 3.07 16.34 4.55
N ASP A 196 3.22 15.42 3.60
CA ASP A 196 2.10 14.77 2.90
C ASP A 196 1.48 13.62 3.70
N SER A 197 1.76 13.51 5.00
CA SER A 197 1.14 12.49 5.84
C SER A 197 -0.35 12.79 6.06
N GLU A 198 -1.15 11.72 6.16
CA GLU A 198 -2.52 11.83 6.68
C GLU A 198 -2.43 12.34 8.12
N GLY A 199 -3.05 13.48 8.38
CA GLY A 199 -3.03 14.18 9.66
C GLY A 199 -3.77 13.46 10.78
#